data_c5668b0a177832eea93375ec3461d76a
#
_entry.id   c5668b0a177832eea93375ec3461d76a
#
_cell.length_a   1.000
_cell.length_b   1.000
_cell.length_c   1.000
_cell.angle_alpha   90.00
_cell.angle_beta   90.00
_cell.angle_gamma   90.00
#
_symmetry.space_group_name_H-M   'P 1'
#
loop_
_entity.id
_entity.type
_entity.pdbx_description
1 polymer ?
#
loop_
_entity_poly.entity_id
_entity_poly.type
_entity_poly.pdbx_seq_one_letter_code
_entity_poly.pdbx_strand_id
1 'polypeptide(L)'
;MTKRSTRRMTTAVCAALLASLFAVVRAHDAPAGVLGQTGDQSMDGMMHGAEGGNGADLGPALFAAADRNTDGGVTRAEFKATLDKWFTDADKGTSGAVSDADLMGAVQLPQPRLPLDSHLKAMLAALPDRPAAKPARPHKVLVLNKCAGFIHTPIPLVAKMIEAFGDRTKAWSTTVTFDSADINEQNLKQYDALVLNSTTGAFLDDPNDPAVTAARKAALISFVRGGKGLVGLHGTGDSYHMNGAAPAAAAGGRGGGGNARGAVPTLTTQSLLQGDKNGDHRLGKDEMSALADAWFDTLDPEKTGSVRQEQFVTRLKSVMTAVPPAAPASTASAAPAGAGRGEGGRPAQQGRDTQVGTWPDYNRMIGGFFKFHFADQPIVVKIDDPKSPLTAMYKGQPFDFRGEIYTFGMDTWSRENLHVLTSIDYSKMSDADKAKENFPRSDHDYGMSWIKRDGNGRVFYLAFGNEEKTFFIKPINEQLLAGLQYALGDLKADDSPSVKPATR
;
A
#
# COMPACT_ATOMS: atom_id res chain seq x y z
N MET A 1 77.75 4.77 -13.83
CA MET A 1 78.08 5.03 -12.41
C MET A 1 76.87 5.56 -11.72
N THR A 2 76.62 5.06 -10.55
CA THR A 2 75.67 5.35 -9.46
C THR A 2 74.22 4.84 -9.63
N LYS A 3 74.00 3.75 -8.92
CA LYS A 3 72.72 3.17 -8.57
C LYS A 3 71.92 4.07 -7.62
N ARG A 4 70.63 4.23 -7.82
CA ARG A 4 69.71 4.65 -6.78
C ARG A 4 68.64 3.58 -6.58
N SER A 5 68.64 3.12 -5.33
CA SER A 5 67.73 2.19 -4.69
C SER A 5 66.36 2.82 -4.49
N THR A 6 65.28 2.10 -4.91
CA THR A 6 63.88 2.40 -4.54
C THR A 6 63.42 1.45 -3.47
N ARG A 7 63.13 1.98 -2.29
CA ARG A 7 62.47 1.30 -1.17
C ARG A 7 61.00 1.08 -1.53
N ARG A 8 60.52 -0.16 -1.48
CA ARG A 8 59.15 -0.52 -1.47
C ARG A 8 58.60 -0.43 -0.01
N MET A 9 57.56 0.34 0.19
CA MET A 9 56.73 0.34 1.41
C MET A 9 55.62 -0.69 1.22
N THR A 10 55.63 -1.71 2.06
CA THR A 10 54.58 -2.74 2.13
C THR A 10 53.56 -2.27 3.16
N THR A 11 52.33 -2.05 2.77
CA THR A 11 51.19 -1.82 3.68
C THR A 11 50.46 -3.15 3.88
N ALA A 12 50.48 -3.67 5.07
CA ALA A 12 49.75 -4.84 5.48
C ALA A 12 48.28 -4.49 5.73
N VAL A 13 47.35 -5.18 5.07
CA VAL A 13 45.92 -5.16 5.38
C VAL A 13 45.60 -6.44 6.12
N CYS A 14 45.16 -6.33 7.38
CA CYS A 14 44.60 -7.43 8.15
C CYS A 14 43.26 -7.87 7.61
N ALA A 15 43.18 -9.09 7.07
CA ALA A 15 41.95 -9.78 6.80
C ALA A 15 41.57 -10.66 7.99
N ALA A 16 40.47 -10.38 8.65
CA ALA A 16 39.87 -11.26 9.65
C ALA A 16 39.02 -12.32 8.96
N LEU A 17 39.44 -13.58 9.02
CA LEU A 17 38.68 -14.74 8.61
C LEU A 17 37.70 -15.13 9.71
N LEU A 18 36.39 -15.10 9.40
CA LEU A 18 35.35 -15.80 10.17
C LEU A 18 34.96 -17.05 9.37
N ALA A 19 35.41 -18.20 9.85
CA ALA A 19 35.01 -19.52 9.35
C ALA A 19 33.64 -19.85 9.99
N SER A 20 32.59 -20.01 9.16
CA SER A 20 31.32 -20.57 9.57
C SER A 20 31.20 -22.01 9.08
N LEU A 21 31.04 -22.95 10.00
CA LEU A 21 30.79 -24.38 9.75
C LEU A 21 29.46 -24.52 8.99
N PHE A 22 29.54 -25.19 7.83
CA PHE A 22 28.39 -25.75 7.14
C PHE A 22 28.02 -27.10 7.74
N ALA A 23 26.90 -27.17 8.46
CA ALA A 23 26.23 -28.43 8.76
C ALA A 23 25.29 -28.77 7.59
N VAL A 24 25.61 -29.81 6.82
CA VAL A 24 24.70 -30.34 5.80
C VAL A 24 23.65 -31.18 6.50
N VAL A 25 22.42 -30.67 6.59
CA VAL A 25 21.25 -31.47 6.93
C VAL A 25 20.60 -31.93 5.64
N ARG A 26 20.57 -33.23 5.42
CA ARG A 26 19.78 -33.86 4.34
C ARG A 26 18.29 -33.63 4.63
N ALA A 27 17.62 -32.95 3.72
CA ALA A 27 16.15 -32.85 3.72
C ALA A 27 15.58 -34.20 3.26
N HIS A 28 14.78 -34.83 4.10
CA HIS A 28 13.88 -35.91 3.71
C HIS A 28 12.65 -35.28 3.02
N ASP A 29 12.23 -35.94 1.93
CA ASP A 29 11.03 -35.61 1.17
C ASP A 29 9.79 -35.55 2.09
N ALA A 30 9.18 -34.35 2.17
CA ALA A 30 7.85 -34.17 2.73
C ALA A 30 6.83 -34.05 1.59
N PRO A 31 5.62 -34.62 1.73
CA PRO A 31 4.62 -34.59 0.66
C PRO A 31 4.15 -33.19 0.37
N ALA A 32 3.92 -32.91 -0.93
CA ALA A 32 3.34 -31.66 -1.41
C ALA A 32 1.90 -31.48 -0.89
N GLY A 33 1.72 -30.55 -0.02
CA GLY A 33 0.40 -30.17 0.49
C GLY A 33 0.56 -29.18 1.64
N VAL A 34 0.15 -27.96 1.38
CA VAL A 34 0.15 -26.83 2.29
C VAL A 34 1.41 -25.96 2.15
N LEU A 35 1.27 -24.81 1.48
CA LEU A 35 2.12 -23.65 1.73
C LEU A 35 1.75 -23.12 3.13
N GLY A 36 2.07 -23.93 4.15
CA GLY A 36 1.77 -23.63 5.53
C GLY A 36 2.60 -22.45 5.99
N GLN A 37 1.93 -21.46 6.47
CA GLN A 37 2.52 -20.45 7.34
C GLN A 37 3.10 -21.17 8.56
N THR A 38 4.41 -21.36 8.62
CA THR A 38 5.09 -21.57 9.89
C THR A 38 5.19 -20.21 10.57
N GLY A 39 4.06 -19.74 11.08
CA GLY A 39 3.98 -18.55 11.91
C GLY A 39 4.32 -18.94 13.34
N ASP A 40 5.35 -18.34 13.88
CA ASP A 40 5.55 -18.25 15.31
C ASP A 40 4.34 -17.54 15.91
N GLN A 41 3.61 -18.21 16.83
CA GLN A 41 2.40 -17.67 17.47
C GLN A 41 2.64 -16.37 18.25
N SER A 42 3.88 -15.94 18.43
CA SER A 42 4.25 -14.67 19.04
C SER A 42 4.05 -13.46 18.11
N MET A 43 3.98 -13.66 16.79
CA MET A 43 3.72 -12.57 15.83
C MET A 43 2.23 -12.36 15.53
N ASP A 44 1.37 -13.33 15.83
CA ASP A 44 -0.07 -13.26 15.56
C ASP A 44 -0.76 -12.17 16.41
N GLY A 45 -0.29 -11.91 17.61
CA GLY A 45 -0.77 -10.82 18.47
C GLY A 45 -0.41 -9.40 18.01
N MET A 46 0.56 -9.24 17.10
CA MET A 46 0.97 -7.94 16.56
C MET A 46 0.28 -7.61 15.22
N MET A 47 -0.33 -8.59 14.56
CA MET A 47 -0.87 -8.45 13.20
C MET A 47 -2.37 -8.23 13.13
N HIS A 48 -3.11 -8.56 14.19
CA HIS A 48 -4.54 -8.28 14.27
C HIS A 48 -4.77 -6.94 14.96
N GLY A 49 -4.66 -5.85 14.22
CA GLY A 49 -5.37 -4.62 14.55
C GLY A 49 -6.85 -4.95 14.58
N ALA A 50 -7.49 -4.75 15.74
CA ALA A 50 -8.86 -5.08 16.02
C ALA A 50 -9.80 -4.90 14.83
N GLU A 51 -10.64 -5.89 14.58
CA GLU A 51 -11.88 -5.75 13.81
C GLU A 51 -12.61 -4.50 14.32
N GLY A 52 -12.70 -3.48 13.49
CA GLY A 52 -13.27 -2.20 13.91
C GLY A 52 -12.32 -1.03 13.65
N GLY A 53 -11.61 -1.09 12.58
CA GLY A 53 -10.89 -0.08 11.86
C GLY A 53 -10.52 1.21 12.55
N ASN A 54 -9.86 2.03 12.32
CA ASN A 54 -9.62 3.46 12.46
C ASN A 54 -8.29 3.86 13.11
N GLY A 55 -7.50 2.93 13.68
CA GLY A 55 -6.25 3.32 14.34
C GLY A 55 -4.96 2.74 13.74
N ALA A 56 -5.05 1.68 12.92
CA ALA A 56 -3.87 0.93 12.48
C ALA A 56 -2.88 1.74 11.63
N ASP A 57 -3.37 2.74 10.93
CA ASP A 57 -2.56 3.53 9.98
C ASP A 57 -2.10 4.88 10.55
N LEU A 58 -2.56 5.23 11.75
CA LEU A 58 -2.17 6.50 12.40
C LEU A 58 -0.66 6.56 12.66
N GLY A 59 -0.08 5.48 13.14
CA GLY A 59 1.33 5.44 13.52
C GLY A 59 2.29 5.79 12.37
N PRO A 60 2.24 5.08 11.25
CA PRO A 60 3.07 5.40 10.08
C PRO A 60 2.81 6.80 9.50
N ALA A 61 1.55 7.26 9.50
CA ALA A 61 1.20 8.56 8.95
C ALA A 61 1.65 9.71 9.87
N LEU A 62 1.51 9.56 11.21
CA LEU A 62 2.00 10.51 12.18
C LEU A 62 3.54 10.55 12.19
N PHE A 63 4.19 9.38 12.09
CA PHE A 63 5.64 9.32 11.92
C PHE A 63 6.07 10.11 10.69
N ALA A 64 5.45 9.88 9.54
CA ALA A 64 5.77 10.57 8.29
C ALA A 64 5.49 12.09 8.34
N ALA A 65 4.54 12.54 9.17
CA ALA A 65 4.31 13.96 9.42
C ALA A 65 5.42 14.58 10.28
N ALA A 66 5.94 13.80 11.23
CA ALA A 66 6.95 14.27 12.19
C ALA A 66 8.39 14.15 11.66
N ASP A 67 8.74 13.08 10.93
CA ASP A 67 10.05 12.87 10.30
C ASP A 67 10.22 13.80 9.08
N ARG A 68 10.43 15.08 9.36
CA ARG A 68 10.46 16.14 8.34
C ARG A 68 11.74 16.16 7.50
N ASN A 69 12.84 15.69 8.10
CA ASN A 69 14.14 15.58 7.43
C ASN A 69 14.32 14.26 6.68
N THR A 70 13.36 13.31 6.86
CA THR A 70 13.33 11.98 6.23
C THR A 70 14.55 11.12 6.54
N ASP A 71 15.13 11.26 7.75
CA ASP A 71 16.28 10.44 8.18
C ASP A 71 15.86 9.10 8.82
N GLY A 72 14.55 8.85 8.92
CA GLY A 72 13.97 7.63 9.48
C GLY A 72 13.92 7.60 11.00
N GLY A 73 14.10 8.75 11.66
CA GLY A 73 13.94 8.95 13.10
C GLY A 73 13.16 10.21 13.42
N VAL A 74 12.41 10.23 14.49
CA VAL A 74 11.69 11.40 14.98
C VAL A 74 12.30 11.87 16.29
N THR A 75 12.78 13.09 16.31
CA THR A 75 13.27 13.76 17.51
C THR A 75 12.13 14.46 18.25
N ARG A 76 12.34 14.78 19.55
CA ARG A 76 11.39 15.58 20.32
C ARG A 76 11.07 16.92 19.65
N ALA A 77 12.09 17.56 19.10
CA ALA A 77 11.94 18.86 18.44
C ALA A 77 11.05 18.77 17.20
N GLU A 78 11.24 17.75 16.37
CA GLU A 78 10.42 17.50 15.17
C GLU A 78 8.98 17.17 15.54
N PHE A 79 8.78 16.31 16.55
CA PHE A 79 7.46 15.93 17.01
C PHE A 79 6.68 17.15 17.53
N LYS A 80 7.31 17.95 18.42
CA LYS A 80 6.72 19.21 18.91
C LYS A 80 6.42 20.19 17.78
N ALA A 81 7.38 20.40 16.89
CA ALA A 81 7.18 21.33 15.76
C ALA A 81 6.01 20.91 14.85
N THR A 82 5.71 19.61 14.78
CA THR A 82 4.56 19.10 14.02
C THR A 82 3.23 19.42 14.73
N LEU A 83 3.14 19.17 16.02
CA LEU A 83 1.95 19.50 16.81
C LEU A 83 1.73 21.01 16.92
N ASP A 84 2.80 21.79 17.13
CA ASP A 84 2.77 23.25 17.16
C ASP A 84 2.28 23.85 15.84
N LYS A 85 2.71 23.25 14.71
CA LYS A 85 2.22 23.66 13.39
C LYS A 85 0.72 23.45 13.26
N TRP A 86 0.24 22.26 13.62
CA TRP A 86 -1.20 21.96 13.55
C TRP A 86 -2.02 22.86 14.46
N PHE A 87 -1.52 23.17 15.67
CA PHE A 87 -2.14 24.15 16.55
C PHE A 87 -2.23 25.52 15.86
N THR A 88 -1.13 26.00 15.29
CA THR A 88 -1.07 27.29 14.60
C THR A 88 -2.01 27.35 13.40
N ASP A 89 -2.07 26.26 12.61
CA ASP A 89 -2.95 26.15 11.45
C ASP A 89 -4.43 26.08 11.85
N ALA A 90 -4.72 25.56 13.05
CA ALA A 90 -6.07 25.47 13.62
C ALA A 90 -6.54 26.79 14.24
N ASP A 91 -5.67 27.55 14.91
CA ASP A 91 -5.98 28.80 15.60
C ASP A 91 -6.06 30.01 14.64
N LYS A 92 -6.93 29.89 13.63
CA LYS A 92 -7.14 30.96 12.60
C LYS A 92 -7.64 32.26 13.19
N GLY A 93 -8.32 32.18 14.33
CA GLY A 93 -8.90 33.34 15.04
C GLY A 93 -7.95 33.98 16.03
N THR A 94 -6.70 33.46 16.19
CA THR A 94 -5.72 33.90 17.19
C THR A 94 -6.30 33.93 18.61
N SER A 95 -7.20 32.99 18.90
CA SER A 95 -7.88 32.88 20.20
C SER A 95 -6.98 32.33 21.30
N GLY A 96 -5.84 31.68 20.90
CA GLY A 96 -4.92 31.01 21.79
C GLY A 96 -5.39 29.64 22.27
N ALA A 97 -6.56 29.17 21.81
CA ALA A 97 -7.10 27.85 22.13
C ALA A 97 -7.94 27.30 20.94
N VAL A 98 -7.83 26.01 20.68
CA VAL A 98 -8.47 25.33 19.55
C VAL A 98 -9.41 24.23 20.02
N SER A 99 -10.51 24.03 19.30
CA SER A 99 -11.44 22.92 19.51
C SER A 99 -11.00 21.66 18.75
N ASP A 100 -11.64 20.49 19.03
CA ASP A 100 -11.46 19.27 18.25
C ASP A 100 -11.76 19.50 16.76
N ALA A 101 -12.81 20.26 16.44
CA ALA A 101 -13.18 20.57 15.06
C ALA A 101 -12.13 21.45 14.35
N ASP A 102 -11.52 22.40 15.05
CA ASP A 102 -10.46 23.25 14.51
C ASP A 102 -9.21 22.39 14.20
N LEU A 103 -8.82 21.51 15.13
CA LEU A 103 -7.70 20.57 14.94
C LEU A 103 -7.97 19.59 13.81
N MET A 104 -9.18 19.01 13.73
CA MET A 104 -9.54 18.12 12.60
C MET A 104 -9.37 18.78 11.24
N GLY A 105 -9.61 20.09 11.16
CA GLY A 105 -9.41 20.87 9.94
C GLY A 105 -7.96 21.19 9.62
N ALA A 106 -7.08 21.16 10.61
CA ALA A 106 -5.67 21.54 10.48
C ALA A 106 -4.69 20.35 10.37
N VAL A 107 -5.05 19.21 10.97
CA VAL A 107 -4.19 18.03 10.97
C VAL A 107 -4.04 17.46 9.55
N GLN A 108 -2.81 17.41 9.06
CA GLN A 108 -2.46 16.83 7.78
C GLN A 108 -1.55 15.62 8.00
N LEU A 109 -2.07 14.44 7.69
CA LEU A 109 -1.31 13.19 7.74
C LEU A 109 -0.88 12.79 6.33
N PRO A 110 0.42 12.88 6.00
CA PRO A 110 0.92 12.52 4.68
C PRO A 110 0.90 11.01 4.47
N GLN A 111 0.93 10.60 3.21
CA GLN A 111 1.11 9.21 2.84
C GLN A 111 2.48 8.71 3.33
N PRO A 112 2.55 7.57 4.06
CA PRO A 112 3.81 6.98 4.51
C PRO A 112 4.73 6.64 3.34
N ARG A 113 6.05 6.82 3.52
CA ARG A 113 7.07 6.59 2.49
C ARG A 113 8.06 5.50 2.83
N LEU A 114 8.11 5.08 4.09
CA LEU A 114 9.03 4.06 4.60
C LEU A 114 8.24 2.85 5.10
N PRO A 115 8.68 1.61 4.80
CA PRO A 115 8.16 0.41 5.44
C PRO A 115 8.73 0.25 6.85
N LEU A 116 8.08 -0.57 7.69
CA LEU A 116 8.68 -1.02 8.95
C LEU A 116 9.90 -1.90 8.68
N ASP A 117 10.94 -1.79 9.52
CA ASP A 117 12.20 -2.55 9.36
C ASP A 117 11.96 -4.07 9.42
N SER A 118 11.06 -4.54 10.29
CA SER A 118 10.67 -5.95 10.39
C SER A 118 10.01 -6.45 9.10
N HIS A 119 9.08 -5.66 8.52
CA HIS A 119 8.43 -5.99 7.25
C HIS A 119 9.43 -5.99 6.09
N LEU A 120 10.32 -5.00 6.05
CA LEU A 120 11.39 -4.93 5.05
C LEU A 120 12.27 -6.18 5.12
N LYS A 121 12.70 -6.58 6.32
CA LYS A 121 13.51 -7.79 6.53
C LYS A 121 12.79 -9.06 6.08
N ALA A 122 11.51 -9.24 6.44
CA ALA A 122 10.72 -10.40 6.07
C ALA A 122 10.54 -10.48 4.54
N MET A 123 10.19 -9.37 3.90
CA MET A 123 10.05 -9.27 2.45
C MET A 123 11.37 -9.60 1.74
N LEU A 124 12.49 -9.02 2.17
CA LEU A 124 13.80 -9.26 1.56
C LEU A 124 14.24 -10.73 1.64
N ALA A 125 13.84 -11.44 2.70
CA ALA A 125 14.09 -12.89 2.85
C ALA A 125 13.25 -13.74 1.88
N ALA A 126 12.08 -13.23 1.46
CA ALA A 126 11.18 -13.91 0.54
C ALA A 126 11.39 -13.53 -0.94
N LEU A 127 12.39 -12.71 -1.25
CA LEU A 127 12.68 -12.35 -2.64
C LEU A 127 13.42 -13.46 -3.38
N PRO A 128 13.10 -13.66 -4.68
CA PRO A 128 13.91 -14.52 -5.55
C PRO A 128 15.32 -13.93 -5.77
N ASP A 129 16.30 -14.83 -5.92
CA ASP A 129 17.69 -14.45 -6.14
C ASP A 129 18.04 -14.31 -7.63
N ARG A 130 17.16 -14.75 -8.52
CA ARG A 130 17.39 -14.79 -9.96
C ARG A 130 16.22 -14.19 -10.72
N PRO A 131 16.48 -13.55 -11.87
CA PRO A 131 15.41 -13.09 -12.74
C PRO A 131 14.62 -14.28 -13.30
N ALA A 132 13.34 -14.08 -13.61
CA ALA A 132 12.50 -15.09 -14.28
C ALA A 132 12.95 -15.32 -15.75
N ALA A 133 13.51 -14.28 -16.37
CA ALA A 133 14.12 -14.33 -17.68
C ALA A 133 15.44 -13.53 -17.70
N LYS A 134 16.37 -13.91 -18.57
CA LYS A 134 17.58 -13.12 -18.79
C LYS A 134 17.18 -11.76 -19.39
N PRO A 135 17.54 -10.62 -18.76
CA PRO A 135 17.27 -9.32 -19.32
C PRO A 135 17.90 -9.13 -20.68
N ALA A 136 17.14 -8.61 -21.64
CA ALA A 136 17.67 -8.32 -22.98
C ALA A 136 18.65 -7.12 -22.96
N ARG A 137 18.43 -6.20 -22.03
CA ARG A 137 19.26 -5.01 -21.73
C ARG A 137 18.91 -4.49 -20.34
N PRO A 138 19.72 -3.57 -19.77
CA PRO A 138 19.29 -2.83 -18.60
C PRO A 138 18.06 -1.96 -18.94
N HIS A 139 17.01 -2.06 -18.11
CA HIS A 139 15.79 -1.27 -18.26
C HIS A 139 15.70 -0.18 -17.20
N LYS A 140 14.74 0.72 -17.37
CA LYS A 140 14.36 1.74 -16.37
C LYS A 140 12.88 1.59 -16.02
N VAL A 141 12.57 1.49 -14.75
CA VAL A 141 11.22 1.35 -14.22
C VAL A 141 10.87 2.54 -13.35
N LEU A 142 9.73 3.18 -13.61
CA LEU A 142 9.15 4.17 -12.74
C LEU A 142 8.09 3.51 -11.85
N VAL A 143 8.13 3.75 -10.55
CA VAL A 143 7.13 3.27 -9.58
C VAL A 143 6.38 4.47 -9.03
N LEU A 144 5.10 4.56 -9.37
CA LEU A 144 4.21 5.61 -8.87
C LEU A 144 3.43 5.08 -7.66
N ASN A 145 3.59 5.76 -6.53
CA ASN A 145 2.97 5.41 -5.24
C ASN A 145 1.85 6.40 -4.83
N LYS A 146 1.36 7.20 -5.76
CA LYS A 146 0.38 8.25 -5.47
C LYS A 146 -1.01 7.68 -5.22
N CYS A 147 -1.59 8.00 -4.06
CA CYS A 147 -2.99 7.76 -3.75
C CYS A 147 -3.74 9.10 -3.63
N ALA A 148 -4.92 9.18 -4.23
CA ALA A 148 -5.90 10.25 -4.03
C ALA A 148 -7.17 9.72 -3.32
N GLY A 149 -7.22 8.41 -3.09
CA GLY A 149 -8.25 7.70 -2.34
C GLY A 149 -7.66 7.00 -1.11
N PHE A 150 -8.01 5.74 -0.94
CA PHE A 150 -7.53 4.89 0.16
C PHE A 150 -6.01 4.65 0.04
N ILE A 151 -5.29 4.74 1.15
CA ILE A 151 -3.84 4.51 1.20
C ILE A 151 -3.60 3.11 1.79
N HIS A 152 -3.10 2.20 0.94
CA HIS A 152 -2.73 0.85 1.37
C HIS A 152 -1.37 0.87 2.08
N THR A 153 -1.29 0.18 3.21
CA THR A 153 -0.08 0.18 4.06
C THR A 153 1.14 -0.47 3.39
N PRO A 154 1.02 -1.48 2.48
CA PRO A 154 2.18 -2.09 1.83
C PRO A 154 2.88 -1.21 0.78
N ILE A 155 2.34 -0.07 0.40
CA ILE A 155 2.91 0.76 -0.67
C ILE A 155 4.41 1.04 -0.49
N PRO A 156 4.91 1.47 0.68
CA PRO A 156 6.34 1.69 0.88
C PRO A 156 7.16 0.40 0.78
N LEU A 157 6.62 -0.72 1.27
CA LEU A 157 7.27 -2.03 1.23
C LEU A 157 7.43 -2.52 -0.21
N VAL A 158 6.38 -2.42 -1.01
CA VAL A 158 6.38 -2.84 -2.42
C VAL A 158 7.30 -1.96 -3.26
N ALA A 159 7.37 -0.66 -3.00
CA ALA A 159 8.36 0.21 -3.64
C ALA A 159 9.78 -0.29 -3.40
N LYS A 160 10.13 -0.61 -2.14
CA LYS A 160 11.43 -1.21 -1.77
C LYS A 160 11.65 -2.60 -2.39
N MET A 161 10.59 -3.39 -2.53
CA MET A 161 10.67 -4.69 -3.19
C MET A 161 11.05 -4.56 -4.66
N ILE A 162 10.45 -3.62 -5.40
CA ILE A 162 10.75 -3.40 -6.82
C ILE A 162 12.17 -2.85 -7.01
N GLU A 163 12.65 -2.00 -6.11
CA GLU A 163 14.06 -1.58 -6.06
C GLU A 163 14.97 -2.81 -5.87
N ALA A 164 14.69 -3.63 -4.86
CA ALA A 164 15.49 -4.82 -4.54
C ALA A 164 15.46 -5.87 -5.65
N PHE A 165 14.36 -6.04 -6.37
CA PHE A 165 14.31 -6.89 -7.56
C PHE A 165 15.28 -6.40 -8.64
N GLY A 166 15.23 -5.12 -8.98
CA GLY A 166 16.15 -4.52 -9.96
C GLY A 166 17.61 -4.71 -9.56
N ASP A 167 17.93 -4.46 -8.29
CA ASP A 167 19.28 -4.56 -7.75
C ASP A 167 19.81 -6.00 -7.74
N ARG A 168 19.00 -6.97 -7.33
CA ARG A 168 19.39 -8.39 -7.29
C ARG A 168 19.54 -9.01 -8.68
N THR A 169 18.59 -8.70 -9.57
CA THR A 169 18.52 -9.31 -10.90
C THR A 169 19.33 -8.56 -11.95
N LYS A 170 19.70 -7.30 -11.69
CA LYS A 170 20.34 -6.40 -12.65
C LYS A 170 19.48 -6.17 -13.91
N ALA A 171 18.19 -6.43 -13.82
CA ALA A 171 17.27 -6.33 -14.95
C ALA A 171 16.84 -4.87 -15.22
N TRP A 172 16.75 -4.05 -14.19
CA TRP A 172 16.39 -2.63 -14.31
C TRP A 172 16.95 -1.79 -13.17
N SER A 173 16.96 -0.47 -13.41
CA SER A 173 17.06 0.54 -12.36
C SER A 173 15.68 1.11 -12.04
N THR A 174 15.40 1.36 -10.77
CA THR A 174 14.11 1.84 -10.27
C THR A 174 14.18 3.33 -9.93
N THR A 175 13.17 4.07 -10.33
CA THR A 175 12.86 5.41 -9.81
C THR A 175 11.52 5.33 -9.09
N VAL A 176 11.48 5.79 -7.84
CA VAL A 176 10.27 5.81 -7.01
C VAL A 176 9.75 7.23 -6.90
N THR A 177 8.46 7.42 -7.15
CA THR A 177 7.81 8.73 -7.00
C THR A 177 6.46 8.64 -6.30
N PHE A 178 6.09 9.73 -5.63
CA PHE A 178 4.77 9.96 -5.02
C PHE A 178 4.07 11.15 -5.68
N ASP A 179 4.66 11.69 -6.75
CA ASP A 179 4.15 12.88 -7.45
C ASP A 179 3.57 12.51 -8.81
N SER A 180 2.31 12.89 -9.01
CA SER A 180 1.62 12.72 -10.30
C SER A 180 2.21 13.60 -11.41
N ALA A 181 2.96 14.65 -11.05
CA ALA A 181 3.65 15.51 -12.03
C ALA A 181 4.72 14.75 -12.83
N ASP A 182 5.25 13.65 -12.27
CA ASP A 182 6.20 12.79 -12.97
C ASP A 182 5.56 11.99 -14.12
N ILE A 183 4.24 11.90 -14.16
CA ILE A 183 3.49 11.27 -15.25
C ILE A 183 3.23 12.33 -16.34
N ASN A 184 4.26 12.60 -17.12
CA ASN A 184 4.20 13.48 -18.26
C ASN A 184 5.00 12.90 -19.43
N GLU A 185 4.67 13.32 -20.65
CA GLU A 185 5.27 12.75 -21.87
C GLU A 185 6.80 12.82 -21.87
N GLN A 186 7.37 13.94 -21.45
CA GLN A 186 8.81 14.14 -21.48
C GLN A 186 9.53 13.21 -20.49
N ASN A 187 9.03 13.11 -19.26
CA ASN A 187 9.62 12.27 -18.22
C ASN A 187 9.47 10.77 -18.56
N LEU A 188 8.30 10.36 -19.04
CA LEU A 188 8.04 8.96 -19.35
C LEU A 188 8.90 8.38 -20.49
N LYS A 189 9.43 9.22 -21.40
CA LYS A 189 10.31 8.76 -22.50
C LYS A 189 11.52 7.97 -22.02
N GLN A 190 12.03 8.24 -20.83
CA GLN A 190 13.22 7.59 -20.28
C GLN A 190 12.96 6.21 -19.69
N TYR A 191 11.69 5.82 -19.46
CA TYR A 191 11.34 4.57 -18.81
C TYR A 191 10.86 3.51 -19.83
N ASP A 192 11.01 2.24 -19.45
CA ASP A 192 10.58 1.08 -20.22
C ASP A 192 9.28 0.47 -19.66
N ALA A 193 9.05 0.64 -18.37
CA ALA A 193 7.80 0.26 -17.71
C ALA A 193 7.44 1.24 -16.60
N LEU A 194 6.12 1.32 -16.33
CA LEU A 194 5.52 2.01 -15.22
C LEU A 194 4.85 1.00 -14.30
N VAL A 195 5.08 1.12 -13.00
CA VAL A 195 4.35 0.38 -11.96
C VAL A 195 3.41 1.35 -11.25
N LEU A 196 2.14 1.04 -11.28
CA LEU A 196 1.12 1.68 -10.45
C LEU A 196 0.98 0.87 -9.16
N ASN A 197 1.62 1.34 -8.11
CA ASN A 197 1.72 0.62 -6.84
C ASN A 197 0.53 0.95 -5.94
N SER A 198 -0.55 0.20 -6.09
CA SER A 198 -1.80 0.38 -5.36
C SER A 198 -2.30 1.84 -5.39
N THR A 199 -2.17 2.50 -6.55
CA THR A 199 -2.76 3.83 -6.76
C THR A 199 -4.26 3.78 -6.59
N THR A 200 -4.86 4.80 -5.98
CA THR A 200 -6.31 4.86 -5.71
C THR A 200 -6.87 6.24 -5.99
N GLY A 201 -8.17 6.31 -6.17
CA GLY A 201 -8.86 7.57 -6.46
C GLY A 201 -8.42 8.20 -7.78
N ALA A 202 -8.56 9.50 -7.89
CA ALA A 202 -8.19 10.27 -9.10
C ALA A 202 -6.69 10.68 -9.03
N PHE A 203 -5.81 9.71 -8.98
CA PHE A 203 -4.40 9.88 -8.64
C PHE A 203 -3.56 10.75 -9.61
N LEU A 204 -4.03 10.98 -10.84
CA LEU A 204 -3.37 11.88 -11.80
C LEU A 204 -4.03 13.26 -11.88
N ASP A 205 -5.19 13.44 -11.23
CA ASP A 205 -5.94 14.67 -11.36
C ASP A 205 -5.25 15.81 -10.61
N ASP A 206 -5.16 16.94 -11.27
CA ASP A 206 -4.78 18.19 -10.66
C ASP A 206 -6.05 18.91 -10.20
N PRO A 207 -6.18 19.26 -8.92
CA PRO A 207 -7.41 19.87 -8.41
C PRO A 207 -7.67 21.27 -8.95
N ASN A 208 -6.62 21.92 -9.47
CA ASN A 208 -6.67 23.32 -9.90
C ASN A 208 -6.56 23.48 -11.42
N ASP A 209 -6.11 22.43 -12.15
CA ASP A 209 -5.86 22.53 -13.59
C ASP A 209 -6.34 21.27 -14.35
N PRO A 210 -7.52 21.34 -14.98
CA PRO A 210 -8.05 20.26 -15.81
C PRO A 210 -7.17 19.95 -17.04
N ALA A 211 -6.41 20.92 -17.56
CA ALA A 211 -5.53 20.70 -18.71
C ALA A 211 -4.31 19.86 -18.30
N VAL A 212 -3.75 20.11 -17.13
CA VAL A 212 -2.69 19.26 -16.53
C VAL A 212 -3.20 17.85 -16.31
N THR A 213 -4.41 17.69 -15.76
CA THR A 213 -5.08 16.39 -15.61
C THR A 213 -5.18 15.64 -16.94
N ALA A 214 -5.68 16.31 -17.97
CA ALA A 214 -5.83 15.72 -19.30
C ALA A 214 -4.49 15.31 -19.90
N ALA A 215 -3.46 16.15 -19.76
CA ALA A 215 -2.12 15.87 -20.25
C ALA A 215 -1.48 14.65 -19.56
N ARG A 216 -1.59 14.52 -18.23
CA ARG A 216 -1.11 13.36 -17.47
C ARG A 216 -1.81 12.07 -17.91
N LYS A 217 -3.14 12.10 -18.05
CA LYS A 217 -3.93 10.96 -18.53
C LYS A 217 -3.53 10.53 -19.94
N ALA A 218 -3.38 11.50 -20.85
CA ALA A 218 -2.94 11.24 -22.22
C ALA A 218 -1.52 10.65 -22.26
N ALA A 219 -0.60 11.17 -21.43
CA ALA A 219 0.77 10.68 -21.35
C ALA A 219 0.81 9.20 -20.89
N LEU A 220 0.04 8.82 -19.87
CA LEU A 220 -0.05 7.42 -19.42
C LEU A 220 -0.56 6.49 -20.52
N ILE A 221 -1.68 6.85 -21.17
CA ILE A 221 -2.26 6.02 -22.23
C ILE A 221 -1.30 5.89 -23.41
N SER A 222 -0.68 7.01 -23.83
CA SER A 222 0.26 7.02 -24.94
C SER A 222 1.53 6.22 -24.64
N PHE A 223 2.03 6.27 -23.42
CA PHE A 223 3.17 5.48 -22.95
C PHE A 223 2.91 3.98 -23.14
N VAL A 224 1.80 3.49 -22.61
CA VAL A 224 1.45 2.07 -22.69
C VAL A 224 1.16 1.67 -24.13
N ARG A 225 0.24 2.37 -24.83
CA ARG A 225 -0.15 2.03 -26.21
C ARG A 225 1.00 2.15 -27.20
N GLY A 226 1.98 2.97 -26.90
CA GLY A 226 3.23 3.12 -27.65
C GLY A 226 4.21 1.95 -27.53
N GLY A 227 3.92 0.95 -26.67
CA GLY A 227 4.70 -0.29 -26.56
C GLY A 227 5.49 -0.47 -25.26
N LYS A 228 5.29 0.43 -24.30
CA LYS A 228 5.92 0.33 -22.97
C LYS A 228 5.13 -0.60 -22.03
N GLY A 229 5.78 -1.02 -20.94
CA GLY A 229 5.18 -1.90 -19.95
C GLY A 229 4.34 -1.16 -18.91
N LEU A 230 3.26 -1.82 -18.46
CA LEU A 230 2.48 -1.40 -17.31
C LEU A 230 2.30 -2.56 -16.34
N VAL A 231 2.52 -2.30 -15.06
CA VAL A 231 2.20 -3.20 -13.97
C VAL A 231 1.23 -2.51 -13.03
N GLY A 232 0.08 -3.12 -12.81
CA GLY A 232 -0.91 -2.66 -11.85
C GLY A 232 -0.95 -3.59 -10.64
N LEU A 233 -0.95 -3.03 -9.44
CA LEU A 233 -1.00 -3.78 -8.19
C LEU A 233 -2.25 -3.41 -7.41
N HIS A 234 -2.96 -4.41 -6.90
CA HIS A 234 -4.05 -4.36 -5.95
C HIS A 234 -4.96 -3.11 -6.09
N GLY A 235 -4.74 -2.07 -5.26
CA GLY A 235 -5.52 -0.83 -5.23
C GLY A 235 -5.63 -0.08 -6.55
N THR A 236 -4.76 -0.40 -7.53
CA THR A 236 -4.78 0.21 -8.86
C THR A 236 -6.13 0.01 -9.58
N GLY A 237 -6.84 -1.09 -9.30
CA GLY A 237 -8.19 -1.34 -9.84
C GLY A 237 -9.27 -0.43 -9.27
N ASP A 238 -9.04 0.17 -8.10
CA ASP A 238 -9.94 1.14 -7.45
C ASP A 238 -9.69 2.59 -7.88
N SER A 239 -8.72 2.83 -8.76
CA SER A 239 -8.49 4.16 -9.31
C SER A 239 -9.65 4.60 -10.20
N TYR A 240 -10.04 5.86 -10.04
CA TYR A 240 -11.16 6.46 -10.79
C TYR A 240 -12.52 5.80 -10.54
N HIS A 241 -12.68 5.16 -9.38
CA HIS A 241 -13.91 4.46 -9.01
C HIS A 241 -15.08 5.42 -8.73
N MET A 242 -14.83 6.58 -8.13
CA MET A 242 -15.85 7.56 -7.76
C MET A 242 -15.83 8.79 -8.67
N ASN A 243 -16.99 9.41 -8.87
CA ASN A 243 -17.13 10.65 -9.63
C ASN A 243 -16.35 11.78 -8.98
N GLY A 244 -15.26 12.16 -9.62
CA GLY A 244 -14.52 13.39 -9.37
C GLY A 244 -13.79 13.47 -8.02
N ALA A 245 -12.60 14.03 -8.00
CA ALA A 245 -12.05 14.61 -6.80
C ALA A 245 -13.07 15.63 -6.27
N ALA A 246 -13.57 15.41 -5.05
CA ALA A 246 -14.21 16.51 -4.36
C ALA A 246 -13.22 17.69 -4.39
N PRO A 247 -13.64 18.90 -4.80
CA PRO A 247 -12.76 20.06 -4.80
C PRO A 247 -12.04 20.13 -3.45
N ALA A 248 -10.75 20.35 -3.45
CA ALA A 248 -9.96 20.44 -2.21
C ALA A 248 -10.53 21.46 -1.21
N ALA A 249 -11.28 22.45 -1.69
CA ALA A 249 -11.98 23.44 -0.88
C ALA A 249 -13.27 22.93 -0.19
N ALA A 250 -13.86 21.80 -0.65
CA ALA A 250 -14.98 21.13 0.04
C ALA A 250 -14.48 20.04 1.01
N ALA A 251 -13.19 19.80 1.07
CA ALA A 251 -12.50 18.84 1.92
C ALA A 251 -12.26 19.37 3.35
N GLY A 252 -13.16 20.18 3.87
CA GLY A 252 -13.43 20.17 5.29
C GLY A 252 -13.83 18.73 5.67
N GLY A 253 -12.86 17.83 5.79
CA GLY A 253 -13.01 16.52 6.38
C GLY A 253 -13.52 15.35 5.51
N ARG A 254 -13.65 15.44 4.19
CA ARG A 254 -14.20 14.31 3.38
C ARG A 254 -13.36 13.79 2.20
N GLY A 255 -12.15 14.27 2.00
CA GLY A 255 -11.30 13.93 0.82
C GLY A 255 -9.97 13.26 1.12
N GLY A 256 -9.65 12.95 2.37
CA GLY A 256 -8.51 12.12 2.73
C GLY A 256 -8.84 10.64 2.51
N GLY A 257 -7.88 9.83 2.06
CA GLY A 257 -8.03 8.39 1.91
C GLY A 257 -8.67 7.74 3.15
N GLY A 258 -9.34 6.60 2.96
CA GLY A 258 -10.13 5.93 4.00
C GLY A 258 -9.42 5.79 5.35
N ASN A 259 -8.10 5.62 5.33
CA ASN A 259 -7.25 5.53 6.51
C ASN A 259 -7.15 6.86 7.28
N ALA A 260 -7.05 7.99 6.57
CA ALA A 260 -6.99 9.31 7.23
C ALA A 260 -8.31 9.68 7.91
N ARG A 261 -9.45 9.15 7.46
CA ARG A 261 -10.77 9.46 8.06
C ARG A 261 -10.91 8.97 9.49
N GLY A 262 -10.27 7.85 9.85
CA GLY A 262 -10.24 7.36 11.22
C GLY A 262 -9.05 7.88 12.03
N ALA A 263 -7.90 8.03 11.39
CA ALA A 263 -6.66 8.44 12.04
C ALA A 263 -6.72 9.87 12.58
N VAL A 264 -7.20 10.82 11.78
CA VAL A 264 -7.31 12.22 12.21
C VAL A 264 -8.29 12.40 13.38
N PRO A 265 -9.55 11.92 13.32
CA PRO A 265 -10.45 11.97 14.47
C PRO A 265 -9.89 11.29 15.73
N THR A 266 -9.22 10.14 15.58
CA THR A 266 -8.59 9.46 16.71
C THR A 266 -7.51 10.33 17.34
N LEU A 267 -6.63 10.93 16.53
CA LEU A 267 -5.54 11.78 16.99
C LEU A 267 -6.09 13.02 17.70
N THR A 268 -7.05 13.74 17.10
CA THR A 268 -7.58 15.00 17.65
C THR A 268 -8.38 14.75 18.92
N THR A 269 -9.20 13.70 18.96
CA THR A 269 -9.93 13.30 20.16
C THR A 269 -8.97 12.95 21.30
N GLN A 270 -7.92 12.17 21.03
CA GLN A 270 -6.92 11.83 22.05
C GLN A 270 -6.11 13.06 22.48
N SER A 271 -5.83 13.98 21.57
CA SER A 271 -5.16 15.23 21.90
C SER A 271 -5.98 16.06 22.89
N LEU A 272 -7.27 16.17 22.66
CA LEU A 272 -8.16 16.90 23.56
C LEU A 272 -8.31 16.18 24.91
N LEU A 273 -8.62 14.88 24.90
CA LEU A 273 -8.81 14.08 26.12
C LEU A 273 -7.59 14.11 27.04
N GLN A 274 -6.38 14.11 26.50
CA GLN A 274 -5.15 14.03 27.26
C GLN A 274 -4.53 15.40 27.52
N GLY A 275 -4.79 16.39 26.65
CA GLY A 275 -4.18 17.71 26.68
C GLY A 275 -4.97 18.76 27.44
N ASP A 276 -6.31 18.73 27.36
CA ASP A 276 -7.19 19.67 28.06
C ASP A 276 -7.08 19.45 29.58
N LYS A 277 -6.30 20.29 30.25
CA LYS A 277 -6.04 20.20 31.68
C LYS A 277 -6.98 21.09 32.50
N ASN A 278 -7.50 22.15 31.90
CA ASN A 278 -8.37 23.09 32.55
C ASN A 278 -9.86 22.71 32.44
N GLY A 279 -10.21 21.73 31.54
CA GLY A 279 -11.58 21.22 31.36
C GLY A 279 -12.50 22.16 30.57
N ASP A 280 -11.92 23.04 29.75
CA ASP A 280 -12.72 23.99 28.94
C ASP A 280 -13.13 23.44 27.57
N HIS A 281 -12.78 22.17 27.29
CA HIS A 281 -13.00 21.46 26.03
C HIS A 281 -12.30 22.07 24.82
N ARG A 282 -11.19 22.74 25.07
CA ARG A 282 -10.28 23.30 24.07
C ARG A 282 -8.85 22.94 24.45
N LEU A 283 -7.93 23.09 23.50
CA LEU A 283 -6.51 22.99 23.75
C LEU A 283 -5.88 24.37 23.64
N GLY A 284 -5.30 24.84 24.74
CA GLY A 284 -4.44 26.01 24.75
C GLY A 284 -3.05 25.67 24.17
N LYS A 285 -2.30 26.70 23.76
CA LYS A 285 -0.95 26.50 23.21
C LYS A 285 0.00 25.79 24.19
N ASP A 286 -0.08 26.17 25.46
CA ASP A 286 0.76 25.56 26.51
C ASP A 286 0.35 24.12 26.79
N GLU A 287 -0.95 23.82 26.73
CA GLU A 287 -1.49 22.48 26.87
C GLU A 287 -1.04 21.57 25.72
N MET A 288 -1.09 22.05 24.46
CA MET A 288 -0.61 21.32 23.29
C MET A 288 0.91 21.04 23.39
N SER A 289 1.67 22.03 23.84
CA SER A 289 3.12 21.87 24.05
C SER A 289 3.43 20.85 25.14
N ALA A 290 2.72 20.89 26.27
CA ALA A 290 2.86 19.93 27.36
C ALA A 290 2.44 18.52 26.94
N LEU A 291 1.37 18.40 26.14
CA LEU A 291 0.90 17.14 25.55
C LEU A 291 1.98 16.53 24.65
N ALA A 292 2.59 17.33 23.78
CA ALA A 292 3.65 16.87 22.89
C ALA A 292 4.86 16.33 23.67
N ASP A 293 5.25 16.98 24.76
CA ASP A 293 6.32 16.51 25.64
C ASP A 293 5.95 15.19 26.33
N ALA A 294 4.74 15.09 26.89
CA ALA A 294 4.28 13.86 27.56
C ALA A 294 4.17 12.67 26.60
N TRP A 295 3.68 12.90 25.38
CA TRP A 295 3.61 11.87 24.36
C TRP A 295 5.02 11.43 23.94
N PHE A 296 5.94 12.37 23.72
CA PHE A 296 7.30 12.03 23.34
C PHE A 296 8.05 11.30 24.45
N ASP A 297 7.80 11.60 25.72
CA ASP A 297 8.38 10.84 26.85
C ASP A 297 7.94 9.36 26.83
N THR A 298 6.70 9.09 26.40
CA THR A 298 6.20 7.72 26.21
C THR A 298 6.79 7.06 24.96
N LEU A 299 7.04 7.84 23.91
CA LEU A 299 7.64 7.34 22.66
C LEU A 299 9.14 7.07 22.81
N ASP A 300 9.86 7.82 23.63
CA ASP A 300 11.32 7.69 23.90
C ASP A 300 11.63 7.46 25.39
N PRO A 301 11.15 6.36 26.00
CA PRO A 301 11.37 6.09 27.42
C PRO A 301 12.84 5.87 27.77
N GLU A 302 13.65 5.42 26.81
CA GLU A 302 15.10 5.25 26.97
C GLU A 302 15.88 6.57 26.81
N LYS A 303 15.20 7.67 26.46
CA LYS A 303 15.81 9.00 26.26
C LYS A 303 16.96 9.00 25.25
N THR A 304 16.76 8.28 24.16
CA THR A 304 17.74 8.18 23.07
C THR A 304 17.84 9.45 22.24
N GLY A 305 16.83 10.32 22.34
CA GLY A 305 16.73 11.58 21.62
C GLY A 305 16.11 11.49 20.25
N SER A 306 16.01 10.28 19.67
CA SER A 306 15.36 10.01 18.39
C SER A 306 14.70 8.63 18.41
N VAL A 307 13.48 8.53 17.88
CA VAL A 307 12.67 7.30 17.86
C VAL A 307 12.54 6.83 16.43
N ARG A 308 13.01 5.61 16.14
CA ARG A 308 12.87 4.98 14.81
C ARG A 308 11.41 4.61 14.56
N GLN A 309 11.03 4.55 13.28
CA GLN A 309 9.63 4.35 12.84
C GLN A 309 8.96 3.15 13.54
N GLU A 310 9.60 1.99 13.59
CA GLU A 310 9.01 0.79 14.18
C GLU A 310 8.74 0.94 15.67
N GLN A 311 9.68 1.54 16.40
CA GLN A 311 9.51 1.87 17.83
C GLN A 311 8.39 2.90 18.02
N PHE A 312 8.38 3.94 17.19
CA PHE A 312 7.36 4.97 17.21
C PHE A 312 5.95 4.38 17.01
N VAL A 313 5.76 3.61 15.96
CA VAL A 313 4.46 2.97 15.63
C VAL A 313 4.00 2.03 16.75
N THR A 314 4.92 1.23 17.28
CA THR A 314 4.61 0.30 18.37
C THR A 314 4.21 1.02 19.65
N ARG A 315 4.98 2.04 20.05
CA ARG A 315 4.76 2.79 21.31
C ARG A 315 3.60 3.78 21.21
N LEU A 316 3.29 4.28 20.02
CA LEU A 316 2.13 5.17 19.81
C LEU A 316 0.81 4.52 20.24
N LYS A 317 0.68 3.20 20.14
CA LYS A 317 -0.50 2.48 20.63
C LYS A 317 -0.74 2.75 22.12
N SER A 318 0.33 2.75 22.93
CA SER A 318 0.23 3.05 24.37
C SER A 318 -0.14 4.52 24.60
N VAL A 319 0.36 5.44 23.78
CA VAL A 319 0.01 6.87 23.84
C VAL A 319 -1.48 7.06 23.55
N MET A 320 -2.01 6.37 22.53
CA MET A 320 -3.41 6.52 22.09
C MET A 320 -4.42 5.80 22.99
N THR A 321 -3.99 4.88 23.84
CA THR A 321 -4.85 4.14 24.78
C THR A 321 -4.77 4.67 26.22
N ALA A 322 -3.92 5.63 26.50
CA ALA A 322 -3.84 6.25 27.82
C ALA A 322 -5.16 6.93 28.17
N VAL A 323 -5.88 6.40 29.16
CA VAL A 323 -7.10 7.00 29.70
C VAL A 323 -6.67 8.07 30.70
N PRO A 324 -7.15 9.32 30.59
CA PRO A 324 -6.92 10.32 31.62
C PRO A 324 -7.48 9.84 32.96
N PRO A 325 -6.89 10.22 34.10
CA PRO A 325 -7.51 9.95 35.39
C PRO A 325 -8.93 10.57 35.37
N ALA A 326 -9.91 9.75 35.77
CA ALA A 326 -11.32 10.14 35.75
C ALA A 326 -11.51 11.49 36.48
N ALA A 327 -11.99 12.49 35.77
CA ALA A 327 -12.47 13.71 36.36
C ALA A 327 -13.59 13.37 37.34
N PRO A 328 -13.72 14.08 38.48
CA PRO A 328 -14.78 13.82 39.42
C PRO A 328 -16.13 13.92 38.70
N ALA A 329 -16.93 12.87 38.80
CA ALA A 329 -18.23 12.74 38.13
C ALA A 329 -19.09 13.97 38.40
N SER A 330 -19.28 14.79 37.39
CA SER A 330 -20.34 15.80 37.38
C SER A 330 -21.64 15.01 37.13
N THR A 331 -22.57 15.13 38.05
CA THR A 331 -23.91 14.56 37.94
C THR A 331 -24.69 15.28 36.86
N ALA A 332 -24.46 14.87 35.60
CA ALA A 332 -25.32 15.29 34.49
C ALA A 332 -26.38 14.21 34.28
N SER A 333 -27.62 14.67 34.47
CA SER A 333 -28.87 13.93 34.28
C SER A 333 -28.87 13.10 33.00
N ALA A 334 -29.11 11.81 33.11
CA ALA A 334 -29.30 10.89 32.00
C ALA A 334 -30.52 11.34 31.17
N ALA A 335 -30.27 11.74 29.93
CA ALA A 335 -31.31 11.81 28.92
C ALA A 335 -31.72 10.39 28.49
N PRO A 336 -33.03 10.14 28.23
CA PRO A 336 -33.49 8.77 27.92
C PRO A 336 -32.90 8.28 26.59
N ALA A 337 -32.44 7.04 26.61
CA ALA A 337 -31.97 6.31 25.45
C ALA A 337 -33.05 6.31 24.36
N GLY A 338 -32.84 7.11 23.34
CA GLY A 338 -33.68 7.15 22.14
C GLY A 338 -33.45 5.86 21.35
N ALA A 339 -34.56 5.22 21.01
CA ALA A 339 -34.70 3.99 20.24
C ALA A 339 -33.74 3.89 19.05
N GLY A 340 -33.30 2.65 18.82
CA GLY A 340 -32.41 2.26 17.76
C GLY A 340 -32.73 2.95 16.43
N ARG A 341 -31.74 3.66 15.90
CA ARG A 341 -31.72 3.97 14.47
C ARG A 341 -31.42 2.66 13.77
N GLY A 342 -32.48 2.11 13.20
CA GLY A 342 -32.37 1.03 12.23
C GLY A 342 -31.30 1.36 11.24
N GLU A 343 -30.49 0.37 10.88
CA GLU A 343 -29.66 0.39 9.71
C GLU A 343 -30.53 0.84 8.53
N GLY A 344 -30.48 2.14 8.25
CA GLY A 344 -31.05 2.67 7.03
C GLY A 344 -30.31 2.02 5.89
N GLY A 345 -30.92 0.98 5.33
CA GLY A 345 -30.42 0.32 4.13
C GLY A 345 -30.00 1.40 3.15
N ARG A 346 -28.72 1.42 2.78
CA ARG A 346 -28.27 2.17 1.60
C ARG A 346 -29.18 1.73 0.46
N PRO A 347 -29.75 2.65 -0.32
CA PRO A 347 -30.58 2.25 -1.44
C PRO A 347 -29.80 1.24 -2.27
N ALA A 348 -30.41 0.09 -2.54
CA ALA A 348 -29.85 -0.96 -3.35
C ALA A 348 -29.26 -0.33 -4.60
N GLN A 349 -27.96 -0.41 -4.78
CA GLN A 349 -27.25 0.12 -5.95
C GLN A 349 -27.49 -0.84 -7.12
N GLN A 350 -28.75 -1.00 -7.50
CA GLN A 350 -29.14 -1.62 -8.77
C GLN A 350 -28.55 -0.75 -9.88
N GLY A 351 -27.65 -1.31 -10.70
CA GLY A 351 -27.06 -0.64 -11.86
C GLY A 351 -25.53 -0.55 -11.87
N ARG A 352 -24.82 -1.09 -10.86
CA ARG A 352 -23.34 -1.09 -10.87
C ARG A 352 -22.70 -2.18 -11.74
N ASP A 353 -23.45 -3.10 -12.27
CA ASP A 353 -22.92 -4.19 -13.10
C ASP A 353 -22.34 -3.70 -14.43
N THR A 354 -22.77 -2.53 -14.89
CA THR A 354 -22.38 -1.93 -16.16
C THR A 354 -21.65 -0.59 -16.03
N GLN A 355 -21.26 -0.16 -14.82
CA GLN A 355 -20.55 1.11 -14.63
C GLN A 355 -19.04 0.91 -14.70
N VAL A 356 -18.45 1.40 -15.78
CA VAL A 356 -17.02 1.76 -15.81
C VAL A 356 -16.79 3.00 -14.95
N GLY A 357 -15.59 3.13 -14.38
CA GLY A 357 -15.21 4.30 -13.59
C GLY A 357 -15.22 5.61 -14.39
N THR A 358 -14.84 6.68 -13.73
CA THR A 358 -14.80 8.04 -14.35
C THR A 358 -13.73 8.18 -15.42
N TRP A 359 -12.87 7.17 -15.60
CA TRP A 359 -11.90 7.08 -16.69
C TRP A 359 -11.95 5.68 -17.36
N PRO A 360 -12.91 5.43 -18.25
CA PRO A 360 -13.11 4.12 -18.87
C PRO A 360 -11.91 3.57 -19.65
N ASP A 361 -11.14 4.45 -20.32
CA ASP A 361 -9.93 4.01 -21.04
C ASP A 361 -8.88 3.41 -20.10
N TYR A 362 -8.73 3.98 -18.90
CA TYR A 362 -7.85 3.45 -17.89
C TYR A 362 -8.31 2.08 -17.40
N ASN A 363 -9.60 1.92 -17.07
CA ASN A 363 -10.13 0.66 -16.59
C ASN A 363 -9.98 -0.45 -17.64
N ARG A 364 -10.20 -0.13 -18.92
CA ARG A 364 -9.96 -1.08 -20.03
C ARG A 364 -8.49 -1.39 -20.20
N MET A 365 -7.60 -0.41 -20.05
CA MET A 365 -6.15 -0.59 -20.16
C MET A 365 -5.63 -1.55 -19.10
N ILE A 366 -5.98 -1.38 -17.83
CA ILE A 366 -5.54 -2.29 -16.76
C ILE A 366 -6.30 -3.62 -16.72
N GLY A 367 -7.47 -3.68 -17.36
CA GLY A 367 -8.30 -4.89 -17.47
C GLY A 367 -9.18 -5.17 -16.26
N GLY A 368 -9.49 -4.17 -15.44
CA GLY A 368 -10.38 -4.33 -14.30
C GLY A 368 -10.86 -2.99 -13.73
N PHE A 369 -12.15 -2.94 -13.41
CA PHE A 369 -12.76 -1.86 -12.65
C PHE A 369 -13.26 -2.45 -11.33
N PHE A 370 -12.76 -1.92 -10.23
CA PHE A 370 -13.12 -2.39 -8.89
C PHE A 370 -14.62 -2.26 -8.65
N LYS A 371 -15.21 -3.32 -8.16
CA LYS A 371 -16.64 -3.39 -7.84
C LYS A 371 -16.88 -3.52 -6.35
N PHE A 372 -16.16 -4.45 -5.74
CA PHE A 372 -16.30 -4.81 -4.34
C PHE A 372 -15.03 -5.52 -3.86
N HIS A 373 -14.77 -5.52 -2.58
CA HIS A 373 -13.78 -6.38 -1.96
C HIS A 373 -14.41 -7.23 -0.85
N PHE A 374 -14.01 -8.48 -0.81
CA PHE A 374 -14.21 -9.29 0.36
C PHE A 374 -13.20 -8.84 1.43
N ALA A 375 -13.64 -8.79 2.69
CA ALA A 375 -12.75 -8.62 3.82
C ALA A 375 -11.75 -9.79 3.92
N ASP A 376 -10.80 -9.69 4.84
CA ASP A 376 -9.82 -10.76 5.08
C ASP A 376 -10.49 -12.13 5.28
N GLN A 377 -10.35 -13.02 4.32
CA GLN A 377 -10.94 -14.35 4.37
C GLN A 377 -10.09 -15.40 3.65
N PRO A 378 -10.21 -16.67 4.05
CA PRO A 378 -9.52 -17.77 3.39
C PRO A 378 -10.11 -18.03 2.00
N ILE A 379 -9.25 -18.20 1.01
CA ILE A 379 -9.60 -18.63 -0.33
C ILE A 379 -8.62 -19.68 -0.83
N VAL A 380 -9.02 -20.42 -1.84
CA VAL A 380 -8.11 -21.24 -2.66
C VAL A 380 -7.90 -20.52 -3.97
N VAL A 381 -6.64 -20.24 -4.30
CA VAL A 381 -6.23 -19.68 -5.59
C VAL A 381 -5.89 -20.81 -6.53
N LYS A 382 -6.58 -20.90 -7.66
CA LYS A 382 -6.29 -21.86 -8.73
C LYS A 382 -5.38 -21.24 -9.77
N ILE A 383 -4.60 -22.08 -10.45
CA ILE A 383 -3.70 -21.69 -11.53
C ILE A 383 -4.43 -21.95 -12.85
N ASP A 384 -4.86 -20.88 -13.51
CA ASP A 384 -5.64 -20.96 -14.76
C ASP A 384 -4.77 -21.29 -15.96
N ASP A 385 -3.53 -20.76 -16.03
CA ASP A 385 -2.54 -21.16 -17.02
C ASP A 385 -1.28 -21.75 -16.37
N PRO A 386 -1.26 -23.07 -16.12
CA PRO A 386 -0.09 -23.72 -15.50
C PRO A 386 1.13 -23.85 -16.46
N LYS A 387 0.97 -23.50 -17.74
CA LYS A 387 2.05 -23.51 -18.72
C LYS A 387 2.71 -22.15 -18.88
N SER A 388 2.10 -21.09 -18.40
CA SER A 388 2.66 -19.75 -18.44
C SER A 388 3.94 -19.66 -17.60
N PRO A 389 5.01 -19.03 -18.10
CA PRO A 389 6.19 -18.77 -17.27
C PRO A 389 5.90 -17.82 -16.10
N LEU A 390 4.77 -17.07 -16.15
CA LEU A 390 4.33 -16.19 -15.05
C LEU A 390 3.67 -16.94 -13.89
N THR A 391 3.43 -18.25 -14.03
CA THR A 391 2.82 -19.11 -13.00
C THR A 391 3.70 -20.33 -12.67
N ALA A 392 4.89 -20.41 -13.27
CA ALA A 392 5.79 -21.56 -13.12
C ALA A 392 6.16 -21.86 -11.66
N MET A 393 6.22 -20.82 -10.80
CA MET A 393 6.55 -20.96 -9.37
C MET A 393 5.50 -21.77 -8.60
N TYR A 394 4.26 -21.82 -9.06
CA TYR A 394 3.18 -22.58 -8.43
C TYR A 394 3.15 -24.06 -8.88
N LYS A 395 3.93 -24.44 -9.91
CA LYS A 395 4.01 -25.82 -10.44
C LYS A 395 2.63 -26.40 -10.82
N GLY A 396 1.70 -25.55 -11.21
CA GLY A 396 0.33 -25.92 -11.56
C GLY A 396 -0.55 -26.31 -10.36
N GLN A 397 -0.06 -26.13 -9.13
CA GLN A 397 -0.81 -26.47 -7.93
C GLN A 397 -1.55 -25.26 -7.38
N PRO A 398 -2.85 -25.41 -7.01
CA PRO A 398 -3.57 -24.40 -6.28
C PRO A 398 -2.94 -24.17 -4.90
N PHE A 399 -3.16 -23.02 -4.31
CA PHE A 399 -2.65 -22.69 -2.98
C PHE A 399 -3.68 -21.93 -2.15
N ASP A 400 -3.59 -22.10 -0.83
CA ASP A 400 -4.40 -21.35 0.12
C ASP A 400 -3.84 -19.94 0.28
N PHE A 401 -4.73 -18.96 0.31
CA PHE A 401 -4.41 -17.57 0.58
C PHE A 401 -5.43 -16.99 1.53
N ARG A 402 -5.01 -16.08 2.39
CA ARG A 402 -5.90 -15.31 3.26
C ARG A 402 -5.58 -13.83 3.10
N GLY A 403 -6.58 -13.04 2.83
CA GLY A 403 -6.46 -11.59 2.68
C GLY A 403 -7.68 -10.98 2.03
N GLU A 404 -7.65 -9.67 1.85
CA GLU A 404 -8.65 -8.94 1.10
C GLU A 404 -8.57 -9.26 -0.40
N ILE A 405 -9.72 -9.42 -1.02
CA ILE A 405 -9.83 -9.81 -2.42
C ILE A 405 -10.69 -8.81 -3.16
N TYR A 406 -10.12 -8.21 -4.19
CA TYR A 406 -10.86 -7.35 -5.10
C TYR A 406 -11.69 -8.16 -6.10
N THR A 407 -12.91 -7.70 -6.33
CA THR A 407 -13.76 -8.18 -7.42
C THR A 407 -13.91 -7.08 -8.48
N PHE A 408 -14.07 -7.48 -9.72
CA PHE A 408 -14.06 -6.57 -10.86
C PHE A 408 -15.35 -6.68 -11.68
N GLY A 409 -15.82 -5.55 -12.21
CA GLY A 409 -17.00 -5.51 -13.05
C GLY A 409 -16.84 -6.31 -14.35
N MET A 410 -17.90 -6.98 -14.79
CA MET A 410 -17.90 -7.85 -15.98
C MET A 410 -17.59 -7.09 -17.27
N ASP A 411 -17.87 -5.79 -17.33
CA ASP A 411 -17.62 -4.95 -18.51
C ASP A 411 -16.13 -4.71 -18.78
N THR A 412 -15.29 -4.80 -17.74
CA THR A 412 -13.86 -4.51 -17.84
C THR A 412 -13.00 -5.75 -17.64
N TRP A 413 -13.48 -6.71 -16.85
CA TRP A 413 -12.78 -7.94 -16.56
C TRP A 413 -13.58 -9.14 -17.08
N SER A 414 -13.03 -9.83 -18.07
CA SER A 414 -13.55 -11.11 -18.57
C SER A 414 -12.43 -11.93 -19.21
N ARG A 415 -12.61 -13.23 -19.29
CA ARG A 415 -11.67 -14.15 -19.97
C ARG A 415 -11.61 -13.96 -21.48
N GLU A 416 -12.59 -13.26 -22.06
CA GLU A 416 -12.59 -12.86 -23.46
C GLU A 416 -11.70 -11.65 -23.75
N ASN A 417 -11.38 -10.87 -22.71
CA ASN A 417 -10.55 -9.67 -22.84
C ASN A 417 -9.15 -9.84 -22.26
N LEU A 418 -8.95 -10.85 -21.41
CA LEU A 418 -7.75 -11.02 -20.60
C LEU A 418 -7.20 -12.43 -20.71
N HIS A 419 -5.89 -12.56 -20.64
CA HIS A 419 -5.23 -13.83 -20.35
C HIS A 419 -5.09 -13.98 -18.84
N VAL A 420 -5.99 -14.78 -18.26
CA VAL A 420 -6.06 -14.98 -16.81
C VAL A 420 -5.01 -16.01 -16.38
N LEU A 421 -4.19 -15.64 -15.44
CA LEU A 421 -3.10 -16.47 -14.91
C LEU A 421 -3.53 -17.25 -13.67
N THR A 422 -4.20 -16.55 -12.75
CA THR A 422 -4.72 -17.13 -11.50
C THR A 422 -6.08 -16.53 -11.16
N SER A 423 -6.95 -17.32 -10.55
CA SER A 423 -8.27 -16.89 -10.08
C SER A 423 -8.68 -17.65 -8.82
N ILE A 424 -9.77 -17.20 -8.20
CA ILE A 424 -10.33 -17.86 -7.01
C ILE A 424 -11.04 -19.16 -7.42
N ASP A 425 -10.80 -20.23 -6.71
CA ASP A 425 -11.66 -21.43 -6.78
C ASP A 425 -12.93 -21.19 -5.95
N TYR A 426 -13.91 -20.53 -6.58
CA TYR A 426 -15.17 -20.18 -5.92
C TYR A 426 -15.92 -21.38 -5.36
N SER A 427 -15.75 -22.58 -5.96
CA SER A 427 -16.39 -23.81 -5.49
C SER A 427 -15.93 -24.23 -4.08
N LYS A 428 -14.73 -23.81 -3.70
CA LYS A 428 -14.12 -24.12 -2.39
C LYS A 428 -14.38 -23.06 -1.32
N MET A 429 -14.97 -21.94 -1.68
CA MET A 429 -15.40 -20.95 -0.67
C MET A 429 -16.55 -21.50 0.15
N SER A 430 -16.55 -21.20 1.45
CA SER A 430 -17.67 -21.55 2.33
C SER A 430 -18.93 -20.76 1.96
N ASP A 431 -20.11 -21.32 2.23
CA ASP A 431 -21.38 -20.60 1.98
C ASP A 431 -21.49 -19.33 2.84
N ALA A 432 -20.89 -19.33 4.04
CA ALA A 432 -20.81 -18.15 4.90
C ALA A 432 -19.95 -17.04 4.28
N ASP A 433 -18.85 -17.38 3.58
CA ASP A 433 -18.01 -16.39 2.90
C ASP A 433 -18.66 -15.90 1.60
N LYS A 434 -19.31 -16.79 0.85
CA LYS A 434 -20.10 -16.39 -0.33
C LYS A 434 -21.23 -15.43 0.02
N ALA A 435 -21.88 -15.63 1.17
CA ALA A 435 -22.96 -14.77 1.65
C ALA A 435 -22.49 -13.33 2.02
N LYS A 436 -21.19 -13.11 2.21
CA LYS A 436 -20.62 -11.78 2.46
C LYS A 436 -20.47 -10.95 1.18
N GLU A 437 -20.65 -11.55 0.02
CA GLU A 437 -20.53 -10.86 -1.26
C GLU A 437 -21.73 -9.96 -1.51
N ASN A 438 -21.53 -8.65 -1.45
CA ASN A 438 -22.59 -7.66 -1.67
C ASN A 438 -22.99 -7.50 -3.14
N PHE A 439 -22.11 -7.86 -4.06
CA PHE A 439 -22.31 -7.71 -5.51
C PHE A 439 -21.76 -8.93 -6.24
N PRO A 440 -22.42 -10.10 -6.13
CA PRO A 440 -21.96 -11.32 -6.76
C PRO A 440 -21.92 -11.17 -8.30
N ARG A 441 -20.83 -11.66 -8.87
CA ARG A 441 -20.76 -11.84 -10.33
C ARG A 441 -21.62 -13.04 -10.71
N SER A 442 -22.40 -12.91 -11.78
CA SER A 442 -23.24 -14.01 -12.25
C SER A 442 -22.45 -15.22 -12.74
N ASP A 443 -21.18 -15.00 -13.17
CA ASP A 443 -20.27 -16.05 -13.62
C ASP A 443 -19.39 -16.63 -12.49
N HIS A 444 -19.43 -16.04 -11.28
CA HIS A 444 -18.61 -16.42 -10.14
C HIS A 444 -17.10 -16.55 -10.46
N ASP A 445 -16.62 -15.76 -11.42
CA ASP A 445 -15.24 -15.81 -11.91
C ASP A 445 -14.46 -14.58 -11.41
N TYR A 446 -13.49 -14.80 -10.55
CA TYR A 446 -12.76 -13.76 -9.83
C TYR A 446 -11.25 -13.89 -10.06
N GLY A 447 -10.72 -13.06 -10.96
CA GLY A 447 -9.30 -13.05 -11.30
C GLY A 447 -8.42 -12.48 -10.21
N MET A 448 -7.28 -13.15 -9.99
CA MET A 448 -6.25 -12.71 -9.04
C MET A 448 -4.99 -12.20 -9.74
N SER A 449 -4.73 -12.64 -10.97
CA SER A 449 -3.68 -12.07 -11.81
C SER A 449 -3.98 -12.33 -13.29
N TRP A 450 -3.53 -11.40 -14.15
CA TRP A 450 -3.71 -11.50 -15.59
C TRP A 450 -2.68 -10.67 -16.35
N ILE A 451 -2.57 -10.99 -17.64
CA ILE A 451 -1.84 -10.20 -18.62
C ILE A 451 -2.74 -9.85 -19.80
N LYS A 452 -2.39 -8.79 -20.52
CA LYS A 452 -3.04 -8.38 -21.75
C LYS A 452 -2.15 -7.43 -22.56
N ARG A 453 -2.58 -7.18 -23.79
CA ARG A 453 -2.10 -6.05 -24.60
C ARG A 453 -3.03 -4.85 -24.48
N ASP A 454 -2.43 -3.64 -24.46
CA ASP A 454 -3.16 -2.40 -24.77
C ASP A 454 -2.35 -1.62 -25.81
N GLY A 455 -2.83 -1.59 -27.04
CA GLY A 455 -2.03 -1.21 -28.19
C GLY A 455 -0.80 -2.12 -28.34
N ASN A 456 0.39 -1.54 -28.42
CA ASN A 456 1.65 -2.29 -28.47
C ASN A 456 2.21 -2.63 -27.07
N GLY A 457 1.60 -2.08 -26.01
CA GLY A 457 2.07 -2.23 -24.62
C GLY A 457 1.73 -3.59 -24.02
N ARG A 458 2.47 -3.94 -22.97
CA ARG A 458 2.24 -5.14 -22.17
C ARG A 458 1.76 -4.74 -20.79
N VAL A 459 0.63 -5.29 -20.39
CA VAL A 459 0.03 -4.99 -19.08
C VAL A 459 0.00 -6.27 -18.26
N PHE A 460 0.51 -6.21 -17.05
CA PHE A 460 0.37 -7.23 -16.01
C PHE A 460 -0.37 -6.64 -14.82
N TYR A 461 -1.30 -7.38 -14.27
CA TYR A 461 -2.00 -6.99 -13.05
C TYR A 461 -1.94 -8.10 -12.01
N LEU A 462 -1.74 -7.70 -10.76
CA LEU A 462 -1.71 -8.58 -9.59
C LEU A 462 -2.68 -8.03 -8.54
N ALA A 463 -3.77 -8.76 -8.25
CA ALA A 463 -4.80 -8.34 -7.32
C ALA A 463 -4.41 -8.52 -5.84
N PHE A 464 -3.40 -9.32 -5.55
CA PHE A 464 -2.86 -9.44 -4.20
C PHE A 464 -2.21 -8.14 -3.74
N GLY A 465 -2.26 -7.83 -2.43
CA GLY A 465 -1.44 -6.74 -1.91
C GLY A 465 -2.09 -5.76 -0.96
N ASN A 466 -3.20 -6.13 -0.30
CA ASN A 466 -3.80 -5.28 0.73
C ASN A 466 -2.92 -5.17 1.99
N GLU A 467 -2.19 -6.23 2.32
CA GLU A 467 -1.38 -6.32 3.53
C GLU A 467 0.07 -6.71 3.23
N GLU A 468 1.00 -6.27 4.08
CA GLU A 468 2.43 -6.53 3.94
C GLU A 468 2.77 -8.02 3.96
N LYS A 469 2.03 -8.84 4.75
CA LYS A 469 2.24 -10.29 4.84
C LYS A 469 2.12 -11.00 3.49
N THR A 470 1.37 -10.45 2.54
CA THR A 470 1.29 -10.93 1.17
C THR A 470 2.67 -11.03 0.51
N PHE A 471 3.51 -10.05 0.79
CA PHE A 471 4.86 -9.95 0.21
C PHE A 471 5.95 -10.70 1.01
N PHE A 472 5.55 -11.45 2.03
CA PHE A 472 6.40 -12.45 2.68
C PHE A 472 6.25 -13.84 2.05
N ILE A 473 5.37 -13.98 1.06
CA ILE A 473 5.07 -15.23 0.36
C ILE A 473 5.89 -15.29 -0.93
N LYS A 474 6.95 -16.10 -0.92
CA LYS A 474 7.92 -16.18 -2.02
C LYS A 474 7.30 -16.41 -3.40
N PRO A 475 6.37 -17.37 -3.64
CA PRO A 475 5.75 -17.55 -4.95
C PRO A 475 5.02 -16.31 -5.48
N ILE A 476 4.38 -15.50 -4.61
CA ILE A 476 3.72 -14.25 -5.03
C ILE A 476 4.78 -13.25 -5.49
N ASN A 477 5.90 -13.13 -4.78
CA ASN A 477 7.02 -12.26 -5.17
C ASN A 477 7.67 -12.72 -6.49
N GLU A 478 7.79 -14.03 -6.70
CA GLU A 478 8.28 -14.62 -7.95
C GLU A 478 7.33 -14.30 -9.10
N GLN A 479 6.01 -14.37 -8.90
CA GLN A 479 5.02 -14.01 -9.91
C GLN A 479 5.09 -12.51 -10.24
N LEU A 480 5.24 -11.63 -9.24
CA LEU A 480 5.39 -10.20 -9.48
C LEU A 480 6.67 -9.89 -10.27
N LEU A 481 7.78 -10.53 -9.95
CA LEU A 481 9.03 -10.40 -10.72
C LEU A 481 8.84 -10.86 -12.17
N ALA A 482 8.18 -11.98 -12.40
CA ALA A 482 7.88 -12.49 -13.74
C ALA A 482 6.95 -11.53 -14.50
N GLY A 483 5.94 -10.96 -13.84
CA GLY A 483 5.05 -9.94 -14.40
C GLY A 483 5.77 -8.67 -14.80
N LEU A 484 6.69 -8.18 -13.98
CA LEU A 484 7.56 -7.05 -14.31
C LEU A 484 8.41 -7.33 -15.55
N GLN A 485 9.04 -8.51 -15.62
CA GLN A 485 9.86 -8.88 -16.78
C GLN A 485 9.03 -9.16 -18.04
N TYR A 486 7.78 -9.63 -17.91
CA TYR A 486 6.84 -9.67 -19.02
C TYR A 486 6.51 -8.25 -19.52
N ALA A 487 6.19 -7.33 -18.63
CA ALA A 487 5.91 -5.94 -18.98
C ALA A 487 7.11 -5.27 -19.68
N LEU A 488 8.34 -5.54 -19.23
CA LEU A 488 9.58 -5.09 -19.87
C LEU A 488 9.86 -5.77 -21.21
N GLY A 489 9.21 -6.90 -21.50
CA GLY A 489 9.39 -7.68 -22.73
C GLY A 489 10.53 -8.69 -22.69
N ASP A 490 11.19 -8.86 -21.55
CA ASP A 490 12.23 -9.88 -21.35
C ASP A 490 11.63 -11.28 -21.27
N LEU A 491 10.52 -11.44 -20.54
CA LEU A 491 9.81 -12.70 -20.42
C LEU A 491 8.69 -12.76 -21.48
N LYS A 492 8.73 -13.81 -22.30
CA LYS A 492 7.69 -14.04 -23.33
C LYS A 492 6.62 -14.95 -22.75
N ALA A 493 5.36 -14.60 -22.98
CA ALA A 493 4.20 -15.41 -22.64
C ALA A 493 3.13 -15.26 -23.71
N ASP A 494 2.23 -16.23 -23.80
CA ASP A 494 0.99 -16.07 -24.56
C ASP A 494 0.12 -15.08 -23.82
N ASP A 495 -0.20 -13.98 -24.46
CA ASP A 495 -1.08 -12.91 -23.96
C ASP A 495 -2.42 -12.83 -24.70
N SER A 496 -2.75 -13.88 -25.45
CA SER A 496 -4.08 -14.04 -26.05
C SER A 496 -5.12 -14.24 -24.95
N PRO A 497 -6.35 -13.72 -25.13
CA PRO A 497 -7.42 -13.95 -24.16
C PRO A 497 -7.64 -15.43 -23.84
N SER A 498 -7.97 -15.75 -22.59
CA SER A 498 -8.14 -17.13 -22.10
C SER A 498 -9.31 -17.86 -22.77
N VAL A 499 -10.33 -17.11 -23.18
CA VAL A 499 -11.45 -17.62 -24.00
C VAL A 499 -11.44 -16.86 -25.32
N LYS A 500 -11.33 -17.59 -26.43
CA LYS A 500 -11.43 -16.96 -27.74
C LYS A 500 -12.88 -16.54 -27.98
N PRO A 501 -13.15 -15.29 -28.41
CA PRO A 501 -14.49 -14.90 -28.83
C PRO A 501 -15.03 -15.90 -29.83
N ALA A 502 -16.30 -16.31 -29.70
CA ALA A 502 -16.97 -17.12 -30.71
C ALA A 502 -16.90 -16.36 -32.05
N THR A 503 -16.31 -16.97 -33.05
CA THR A 503 -16.34 -16.42 -34.42
C THR A 503 -17.81 -16.23 -34.82
N ARG A 504 -18.20 -14.95 -34.93
CA ARG A 504 -19.54 -14.59 -35.45
C ARG A 504 -19.62 -14.87 -36.94
#